data_a6201b350649567e1dab9625dcd962b2
#
_entry.id   a6201b350649567e1dab9625dcd962b2
#
_cell.length_a   1.000
_cell.length_b   1.000
_cell.length_c   1.000
_cell.angle_alpha   90.00
_cell.angle_beta   90.00
_cell.angle_gamma   90.00
#
_symmetry.space_group_name_H-M   'P 1'
#
loop_
_entity.id
_entity.type
_entity.pdbx_description
1 polymer ?
#
loop_
_entity_poly.entity_id
_entity_poly.type
_entity_poly.pdbx_seq_one_letter_code
_entity_poly.pdbx_strand_id
1 'polypeptide(L)'
;MTTKNKRLYQAIIVFCLLVFSGIVYYYFFCSFSAKDTRQYLYIDDDDNVDSVIYKIKPMATSHGMSGFLTLVRHSSYPETVRSGRYAIESGDGAFAVFRRIKNGMQEPLSLTIPCVRTMDKLAGYVGSKLMIDSAQIYHALSDETVCSKYGYDTLTIACMFIPNTYDMYWNISLDKFLDRMKKECSGFWTEDRLQKAADMGFDEVKTITLASIVDEETTNSAEKPMVAGMYYNRLKSGMPLQADPTIKFALKDFSLKRIYHNMLSVNSPFNTYRNTGLPPGPIRIPTIDGIDAVLNHVAHDYLYMCAKEDFSGTHNFAKTYDEHLKNAEKYSRALNARGIK
;
A
#
# COMPACT_ATOMS: atom_id res chain seq x y z
N MET A 1 -29.14 11.67 -70.81
CA MET A 1 -28.44 12.47 -69.78
C MET A 1 -27.14 12.95 -70.40
N THR A 2 -26.90 14.25 -70.51
CA THR A 2 -25.68 14.75 -71.17
C THR A 2 -24.45 14.50 -70.27
N THR A 3 -23.29 14.29 -70.92
CA THR A 3 -22.00 14.05 -70.21
C THR A 3 -21.69 15.11 -69.17
N LYS A 4 -22.15 16.33 -69.35
CA LYS A 4 -22.03 17.47 -68.39
C LYS A 4 -22.84 17.23 -67.12
N ASN A 5 -24.06 16.72 -67.23
CA ASN A 5 -24.89 16.39 -66.06
C ASN A 5 -24.31 15.21 -65.27
N LYS A 6 -23.71 14.23 -65.94
CA LYS A 6 -23.07 13.08 -65.27
C LYS A 6 -21.86 13.51 -64.40
N ARG A 7 -21.01 14.42 -64.92
CA ARG A 7 -19.88 14.98 -64.17
C ARG A 7 -20.35 15.83 -62.98
N LEU A 8 -21.44 16.60 -63.13
CA LEU A 8 -22.01 17.39 -62.05
C LEU A 8 -22.53 16.49 -60.91
N TYR A 9 -23.27 15.42 -61.22
CA TYR A 9 -23.74 14.45 -60.25
C TYR A 9 -22.58 13.74 -59.51
N GLN A 10 -21.54 13.36 -60.23
CA GLN A 10 -20.34 12.79 -59.64
C GLN A 10 -19.66 13.75 -58.66
N ALA A 11 -19.52 15.02 -59.03
CA ALA A 11 -18.94 16.06 -58.16
C ALA A 11 -19.80 16.28 -56.91
N ILE A 12 -21.12 16.29 -57.01
CA ILE A 12 -22.02 16.41 -55.86
C ILE A 12 -21.90 15.19 -54.94
N ILE A 13 -21.84 13.97 -55.49
CA ILE A 13 -21.65 12.75 -54.69
C ILE A 13 -20.33 12.79 -53.90
N VAL A 14 -19.22 13.14 -54.58
CA VAL A 14 -17.93 13.26 -53.95
C VAL A 14 -17.94 14.33 -52.85
N PHE A 15 -18.55 15.48 -53.10
CA PHE A 15 -18.69 16.53 -52.11
C PHE A 15 -19.50 16.06 -50.89
N CYS A 16 -20.64 15.40 -51.07
CA CYS A 16 -21.43 14.83 -50.00
C CYS A 16 -20.67 13.78 -49.19
N LEU A 17 -19.87 12.91 -49.84
CA LEU A 17 -19.04 11.94 -49.18
C LEU A 17 -17.93 12.60 -48.34
N LEU A 18 -17.31 13.67 -48.84
CA LEU A 18 -16.30 14.41 -48.06
C LEU A 18 -16.92 15.10 -46.88
N VAL A 19 -18.06 15.75 -47.02
CA VAL A 19 -18.82 16.38 -45.90
C VAL A 19 -19.20 15.32 -44.87
N PHE A 20 -19.77 14.21 -45.29
CA PHE A 20 -20.16 13.10 -44.42
C PHE A 20 -18.92 12.54 -43.67
N SER A 21 -17.79 12.30 -44.36
CA SER A 21 -16.56 11.85 -43.75
C SER A 21 -16.03 12.86 -42.73
N GLY A 22 -16.13 14.16 -43.02
CA GLY A 22 -15.76 15.21 -42.08
C GLY A 22 -16.61 15.22 -40.82
N ILE A 23 -17.95 15.01 -40.97
CA ILE A 23 -18.88 14.89 -39.83
C ILE A 23 -18.54 13.66 -38.99
N VAL A 24 -18.34 12.51 -39.61
CA VAL A 24 -17.95 11.27 -38.92
C VAL A 24 -16.63 11.48 -38.19
N TYR A 25 -15.63 12.07 -38.83
CA TYR A 25 -14.35 12.37 -38.21
C TYR A 25 -14.53 13.27 -36.97
N TYR A 26 -15.30 14.36 -37.09
CA TYR A 26 -15.53 15.32 -36.03
C TYR A 26 -16.18 14.67 -34.78
N TYR A 27 -17.20 13.86 -34.94
CA TYR A 27 -17.93 13.26 -33.79
C TYR A 27 -17.23 12.07 -33.17
N PHE A 28 -16.46 11.29 -33.94
CA PHE A 28 -15.95 10.01 -33.47
C PHE A 28 -14.43 9.97 -33.27
N PHE A 29 -13.68 10.84 -33.96
CA PHE A 29 -12.21 10.80 -33.97
C PHE A 29 -11.55 12.09 -33.47
N CYS A 30 -12.25 13.22 -33.42
CA CYS A 30 -11.75 14.42 -32.72
C CYS A 30 -11.75 14.21 -31.21
N SER A 31 -10.95 15.03 -30.50
CA SER A 31 -10.74 14.88 -29.05
C SER A 31 -12.04 14.75 -28.27
N PHE A 32 -12.18 13.63 -27.60
CA PHE A 32 -13.28 13.35 -26.67
C PHE A 32 -13.14 14.16 -25.39
N SER A 33 -11.90 14.23 -24.85
CA SER A 33 -11.63 14.88 -23.57
C SER A 33 -11.75 16.40 -23.67
N ALA A 34 -12.40 17.01 -22.67
CA ALA A 34 -12.43 18.45 -22.47
C ALA A 34 -11.15 19.00 -21.82
N LYS A 35 -10.24 18.13 -21.38
CA LYS A 35 -8.96 18.48 -20.72
C LYS A 35 -7.78 17.92 -21.48
N ASP A 36 -6.66 18.63 -21.45
CA ASP A 36 -5.39 18.20 -22.07
C ASP A 36 -4.60 17.22 -21.19
N THR A 37 -5.20 16.71 -20.10
CA THR A 37 -4.59 15.76 -19.19
C THR A 37 -5.36 14.46 -19.18
N ARG A 38 -4.65 13.36 -18.96
CA ARG A 38 -5.26 12.04 -18.76
C ARG A 38 -6.24 12.08 -17.59
N GLN A 39 -7.42 11.54 -17.80
CA GLN A 39 -8.45 11.38 -16.80
C GLN A 39 -8.79 9.89 -16.62
N TYR A 40 -9.43 9.53 -15.50
CA TYR A 40 -9.85 8.16 -15.24
C TYR A 40 -11.33 8.10 -14.95
N LEU A 41 -12.03 7.27 -15.71
CA LEU A 41 -13.42 6.91 -15.42
C LEU A 41 -13.44 5.65 -14.56
N TYR A 42 -14.16 5.71 -13.43
CA TYR A 42 -14.40 4.60 -12.53
C TYR A 42 -15.85 4.11 -12.72
N ILE A 43 -15.99 2.85 -13.09
CA ILE A 43 -17.28 2.18 -13.26
C ILE A 43 -17.37 1.10 -12.19
N ASP A 44 -18.34 1.25 -11.29
CA ASP A 44 -18.59 0.31 -10.19
C ASP A 44 -19.37 -0.92 -10.68
N ASP A 45 -19.43 -1.98 -9.86
CA ASP A 45 -20.14 -3.22 -10.22
C ASP A 45 -21.67 -3.04 -10.30
N ASP A 46 -22.22 -2.02 -9.62
CA ASP A 46 -23.64 -1.66 -9.62
C ASP A 46 -24.00 -0.57 -10.65
N ASP A 47 -23.02 -0.06 -11.39
CA ASP A 47 -23.27 0.93 -12.44
C ASP A 47 -24.01 0.30 -13.64
N ASN A 48 -25.01 1.01 -14.10
CA ASN A 48 -25.66 0.77 -15.39
C ASN A 48 -25.20 1.79 -16.44
N VAL A 49 -25.71 1.69 -17.64
CA VAL A 49 -25.34 2.59 -18.75
C VAL A 49 -25.60 4.06 -18.44
N ASP A 50 -26.70 4.37 -17.72
CA ASP A 50 -27.04 5.75 -17.37
C ASP A 50 -26.05 6.32 -16.36
N SER A 51 -25.62 5.52 -15.37
CA SER A 51 -24.56 5.87 -14.44
C SER A 51 -23.24 6.17 -15.16
N VAL A 52 -22.86 5.33 -16.13
CA VAL A 52 -21.66 5.55 -16.94
C VAL A 52 -21.75 6.85 -17.74
N ILE A 53 -22.90 7.09 -18.38
CA ILE A 53 -23.15 8.34 -19.12
C ILE A 53 -23.05 9.56 -18.19
N TYR A 54 -23.62 9.47 -16.99
CA TYR A 54 -23.53 10.53 -16.00
C TYR A 54 -22.07 10.80 -15.56
N LYS A 55 -21.32 9.74 -15.24
CA LYS A 55 -19.92 9.83 -14.80
C LYS A 55 -18.98 10.37 -15.89
N ILE A 56 -19.19 9.98 -17.16
CA ILE A 56 -18.31 10.37 -18.27
C ILE A 56 -18.60 11.76 -18.82
N LYS A 57 -19.83 12.24 -18.71
CA LYS A 57 -20.30 13.53 -19.27
C LYS A 57 -19.41 14.73 -18.90
N PRO A 58 -18.96 14.93 -17.63
CA PRO A 58 -18.10 16.06 -17.27
C PRO A 58 -16.68 15.98 -17.84
N MET A 59 -16.29 14.82 -18.37
CA MET A 59 -14.97 14.58 -18.97
C MET A 59 -14.96 14.84 -20.48
N ALA A 60 -16.14 14.89 -21.10
CA ALA A 60 -16.31 14.89 -22.54
C ALA A 60 -16.58 16.29 -23.12
N THR A 61 -16.08 16.52 -24.33
CA THR A 61 -16.54 17.64 -25.19
C THR A 61 -17.96 17.36 -25.68
N SER A 62 -18.69 18.39 -26.09
CA SER A 62 -20.08 18.23 -26.58
C SER A 62 -20.18 17.31 -27.79
N HIS A 63 -19.25 17.43 -28.75
CA HIS A 63 -19.24 16.55 -29.95
C HIS A 63 -18.79 15.13 -29.59
N GLY A 64 -17.77 14.99 -28.75
CA GLY A 64 -17.31 13.67 -28.27
C GLY A 64 -18.39 12.91 -27.52
N MET A 65 -19.15 13.61 -26.65
CA MET A 65 -20.29 13.02 -25.95
C MET A 65 -21.41 12.58 -26.90
N SER A 66 -21.71 13.39 -27.93
CA SER A 66 -22.69 13.02 -28.95
C SER A 66 -22.28 11.77 -29.74
N GLY A 67 -20.99 11.67 -30.10
CA GLY A 67 -20.42 10.48 -30.74
C GLY A 67 -20.49 9.25 -29.82
N PHE A 68 -20.14 9.39 -28.55
CA PHE A 68 -20.20 8.33 -27.55
C PHE A 68 -21.64 7.80 -27.38
N LEU A 69 -22.62 8.68 -27.20
CA LEU A 69 -24.02 8.30 -27.06
C LEU A 69 -24.56 7.59 -28.31
N THR A 70 -24.10 7.99 -29.50
CA THR A 70 -24.47 7.31 -30.75
C THR A 70 -23.92 5.87 -30.74
N LEU A 71 -22.66 5.65 -30.34
CA LEU A 71 -22.07 4.32 -30.23
C LEU A 71 -22.75 3.46 -29.17
N VAL A 72 -23.08 4.03 -27.99
CA VAL A 72 -23.84 3.34 -26.95
C VAL A 72 -25.19 2.85 -27.49
N ARG A 73 -25.96 3.73 -28.13
CA ARG A 73 -27.29 3.44 -28.64
C ARG A 73 -27.33 2.33 -29.71
N HIS A 74 -26.25 2.24 -30.52
CA HIS A 74 -26.20 1.29 -31.63
C HIS A 74 -25.31 0.06 -31.31
N SER A 75 -25.17 -0.28 -30.01
CA SER A 75 -24.38 -1.42 -29.57
C SER A 75 -25.09 -2.17 -28.44
N SER A 76 -24.53 -3.33 -28.05
CA SER A 76 -24.96 -4.11 -26.87
C SER A 76 -24.36 -3.62 -25.56
N TYR A 77 -23.69 -2.47 -25.53
CA TYR A 77 -23.03 -1.97 -24.33
C TYR A 77 -23.98 -1.76 -23.14
N PRO A 78 -25.22 -1.27 -23.32
CA PRO A 78 -26.16 -1.12 -22.20
C PRO A 78 -26.44 -2.41 -21.43
N GLU A 79 -26.30 -3.56 -22.09
CA GLU A 79 -26.52 -4.90 -21.50
C GLU A 79 -25.24 -5.51 -20.92
N THR A 80 -24.08 -4.90 -21.19
CA THR A 80 -22.74 -5.46 -20.89
C THR A 80 -21.80 -4.45 -20.28
N VAL A 81 -22.31 -3.57 -19.40
CA VAL A 81 -21.47 -2.64 -18.64
C VAL A 81 -20.46 -3.43 -17.81
N ARG A 82 -19.21 -3.00 -17.85
CA ARG A 82 -18.10 -3.67 -17.13
C ARG A 82 -17.47 -2.71 -16.15
N SER A 83 -17.45 -3.10 -14.89
CA SER A 83 -16.73 -2.34 -13.85
C SER A 83 -15.25 -2.24 -14.16
N GLY A 84 -14.61 -1.18 -13.65
CA GLY A 84 -13.18 -0.98 -13.77
C GLY A 84 -12.76 0.47 -13.87
N ARG A 85 -11.45 0.67 -13.93
CA ARG A 85 -10.79 1.96 -14.09
C ARG A 85 -10.31 2.11 -15.54
N TYR A 86 -10.88 3.09 -16.25
CA TYR A 86 -10.61 3.31 -17.67
C TYR A 86 -9.95 4.66 -17.90
N ALA A 87 -8.79 4.65 -18.57
CA ALA A 87 -8.11 5.90 -18.95
C ALA A 87 -8.83 6.58 -20.11
N ILE A 88 -8.90 7.91 -20.06
CA ILE A 88 -9.34 8.79 -21.15
C ILE A 88 -8.17 9.75 -21.42
N GLU A 89 -7.50 9.54 -22.56
CA GLU A 89 -6.38 10.36 -23.00
C GLU A 89 -6.87 11.65 -23.67
N SER A 90 -6.06 12.68 -23.64
CA SER A 90 -6.38 13.96 -24.28
C SER A 90 -6.59 13.86 -25.79
N GLY A 91 -5.93 12.93 -26.46
CA GLY A 91 -6.05 12.69 -27.90
C GLY A 91 -7.06 11.61 -28.32
N ASP A 92 -7.74 10.98 -27.35
CA ASP A 92 -8.74 9.95 -27.66
C ASP A 92 -9.99 10.58 -28.33
N GLY A 93 -10.48 9.93 -29.40
CA GLY A 93 -11.82 10.21 -29.93
C GLY A 93 -12.88 9.37 -29.22
N ALA A 94 -14.18 9.71 -29.43
CA ALA A 94 -15.30 8.99 -28.85
C ALA A 94 -15.27 7.48 -29.14
N PHE A 95 -14.83 7.09 -30.34
CA PHE A 95 -14.71 5.70 -30.74
C PHE A 95 -13.65 4.94 -29.90
N ALA A 96 -12.49 5.55 -29.64
CA ALA A 96 -11.42 4.95 -28.86
C ALA A 96 -11.85 4.76 -27.39
N VAL A 97 -12.46 5.79 -26.77
CA VAL A 97 -12.99 5.75 -25.41
C VAL A 97 -14.08 4.67 -25.29
N PHE A 98 -15.05 4.69 -26.21
CA PHE A 98 -16.13 3.70 -26.21
C PHE A 98 -15.62 2.27 -26.34
N ARG A 99 -14.70 2.01 -27.28
CA ARG A 99 -14.10 0.68 -27.49
C ARG A 99 -13.36 0.20 -26.24
N ARG A 100 -12.61 1.10 -25.57
CA ARG A 100 -11.89 0.79 -24.33
C ARG A 100 -12.83 0.33 -23.24
N ILE A 101 -13.92 1.08 -23.01
CA ILE A 101 -14.89 0.78 -21.97
C ILE A 101 -15.68 -0.49 -22.29
N LYS A 102 -16.23 -0.58 -23.52
CA LYS A 102 -17.01 -1.74 -23.96
C LYS A 102 -16.23 -3.05 -23.87
N ASN A 103 -14.96 -3.04 -24.23
CA ASN A 103 -14.13 -4.24 -24.23
C ASN A 103 -13.49 -4.52 -22.85
N GLY A 104 -13.75 -3.70 -21.83
CA GLY A 104 -13.17 -3.87 -20.50
C GLY A 104 -11.63 -3.69 -20.48
N MET A 105 -11.10 -2.81 -21.35
CA MET A 105 -9.66 -2.52 -21.42
C MET A 105 -9.27 -1.58 -20.28
N GLN A 106 -9.28 -2.13 -19.07
CA GLN A 106 -8.93 -1.43 -17.84
C GLN A 106 -7.44 -1.07 -17.82
N GLU A 107 -7.11 0.00 -17.10
CA GLU A 107 -5.73 0.34 -16.77
C GLU A 107 -5.47 0.02 -15.29
N PRO A 108 -4.42 -0.77 -14.97
CA PRO A 108 -4.08 -1.05 -13.58
C PRO A 108 -3.65 0.24 -12.86
N LEU A 109 -3.82 0.26 -11.56
CA LEU A 109 -3.25 1.28 -10.68
C LEU A 109 -2.10 0.69 -9.87
N SER A 110 -1.13 1.53 -9.54
CA SER A 110 -0.02 1.17 -8.67
C SER A 110 -0.44 1.42 -7.21
N LEU A 111 -0.68 0.33 -6.46
CA LEU A 111 -1.01 0.37 -5.04
C LEU A 111 0.25 0.14 -4.21
N THR A 112 0.63 1.11 -3.40
CA THR A 112 1.72 0.96 -2.44
C THR A 112 1.16 0.49 -1.10
N ILE A 113 1.61 -0.65 -0.58
CA ILE A 113 1.24 -1.11 0.76
C ILE A 113 2.03 -0.28 1.79
N PRO A 114 1.33 0.45 2.69
CA PRO A 114 1.99 1.33 3.64
C PRO A 114 2.47 0.60 4.88
N CYS A 115 3.52 1.14 5.53
CA CYS A 115 4.03 0.68 6.83
C CYS A 115 3.14 1.17 7.97
N VAL A 116 1.95 0.60 8.14
CA VAL A 116 0.98 0.98 9.17
C VAL A 116 1.08 0.09 10.42
N ARG A 117 0.60 0.60 11.55
CA ARG A 117 0.63 -0.09 12.85
C ARG A 117 -0.56 -1.01 13.09
N THR A 118 -1.66 -0.80 12.38
CA THR A 118 -2.91 -1.54 12.64
C THR A 118 -3.63 -1.90 11.35
N MET A 119 -4.38 -3.00 11.37
CA MET A 119 -5.07 -3.50 10.18
C MET A 119 -6.27 -2.65 9.76
N ASP A 120 -6.89 -1.89 10.68
CA ASP A 120 -7.91 -0.89 10.32
C ASP A 120 -7.32 0.23 9.45
N LYS A 121 -6.09 0.67 9.74
CA LYS A 121 -5.38 1.67 8.92
C LYS A 121 -5.00 1.12 7.54
N LEU A 122 -4.58 -0.15 7.47
CA LEU A 122 -4.34 -0.81 6.19
C LEU A 122 -5.63 -0.89 5.38
N ALA A 123 -6.71 -1.38 5.99
CA ALA A 123 -8.01 -1.54 5.35
C ALA A 123 -8.56 -0.21 4.83
N GLY A 124 -8.51 0.84 5.66
CA GLY A 124 -8.91 2.19 5.25
C GLY A 124 -8.10 2.73 4.08
N TYR A 125 -6.78 2.51 4.09
CA TYR A 125 -5.92 2.94 2.99
C TYR A 125 -6.23 2.17 1.69
N VAL A 126 -6.29 0.84 1.74
CA VAL A 126 -6.57 0.00 0.56
C VAL A 126 -7.97 0.30 0.00
N GLY A 127 -9.00 0.39 0.85
CA GLY A 127 -10.35 0.74 0.44
C GLY A 127 -10.48 2.14 -0.15
N SER A 128 -9.58 3.09 0.21
CA SER A 128 -9.52 4.41 -0.44
C SER A 128 -8.92 4.37 -1.86
N LYS A 129 -8.26 3.28 -2.25
CA LYS A 129 -7.56 3.12 -3.53
C LYS A 129 -8.23 2.13 -4.48
N LEU A 130 -8.91 1.13 -3.94
CA LEU A 130 -9.58 0.07 -4.69
C LEU A 130 -11.10 0.19 -4.51
N MET A 131 -11.85 -0.56 -5.31
CA MET A 131 -13.30 -0.66 -5.21
C MET A 131 -13.75 -1.44 -3.96
N ILE A 132 -12.87 -2.24 -3.36
CA ILE A 132 -13.18 -3.04 -2.18
C ILE A 132 -13.50 -2.12 -0.99
N ASP A 133 -14.62 -2.37 -0.31
CA ASP A 133 -14.98 -1.64 0.89
C ASP A 133 -13.98 -1.89 2.04
N SER A 134 -13.60 -0.80 2.73
CA SER A 134 -12.63 -0.86 3.83
C SER A 134 -13.11 -1.72 5.00
N ALA A 135 -14.43 -1.75 5.28
CA ALA A 135 -14.98 -2.59 6.32
C ALA A 135 -14.89 -4.08 5.97
N GLN A 136 -15.09 -4.44 4.68
CA GLN A 136 -14.88 -5.81 4.20
C GLN A 136 -13.44 -6.27 4.39
N ILE A 137 -12.47 -5.40 4.03
CA ILE A 137 -11.03 -5.71 4.22
C ILE A 137 -10.73 -5.90 5.71
N TYR A 138 -11.16 -4.97 6.55
CA TYR A 138 -10.90 -5.04 7.99
C TYR A 138 -11.52 -6.29 8.62
N HIS A 139 -12.76 -6.62 8.26
CA HIS A 139 -13.44 -7.82 8.73
C HIS A 139 -12.65 -9.08 8.35
N ALA A 140 -12.22 -9.19 7.10
CA ALA A 140 -11.43 -10.34 6.63
C ALA A 140 -10.09 -10.47 7.38
N LEU A 141 -9.39 -9.36 7.64
CA LEU A 141 -8.12 -9.35 8.37
C LEU A 141 -8.28 -9.56 9.90
N SER A 142 -9.52 -9.54 10.39
CA SER A 142 -9.87 -9.79 11.80
C SER A 142 -10.57 -11.13 12.00
N ASP A 143 -10.81 -11.89 10.93
CA ASP A 143 -11.46 -13.20 10.95
C ASP A 143 -10.41 -14.31 10.98
N GLU A 144 -10.44 -15.14 12.04
CA GLU A 144 -9.48 -16.22 12.24
C GLU A 144 -9.51 -17.26 11.09
N THR A 145 -10.69 -17.53 10.54
CA THR A 145 -10.86 -18.49 9.44
C THR A 145 -10.19 -17.98 8.17
N VAL A 146 -10.36 -16.69 7.87
CA VAL A 146 -9.71 -16.05 6.72
C VAL A 146 -8.20 -15.98 6.91
N CYS A 147 -7.72 -15.56 8.08
CA CYS A 147 -6.28 -15.49 8.38
C CYS A 147 -5.62 -16.87 8.26
N SER A 148 -6.25 -17.92 8.81
CA SER A 148 -5.75 -19.30 8.77
C SER A 148 -5.63 -19.85 7.35
N LYS A 149 -6.51 -19.48 6.43
CA LYS A 149 -6.41 -19.82 4.99
C LYS A 149 -5.06 -19.41 4.39
N TYR A 150 -4.48 -18.31 4.88
CA TYR A 150 -3.19 -17.79 4.42
C TYR A 150 -2.00 -18.22 5.28
N GLY A 151 -2.23 -19.01 6.34
CA GLY A 151 -1.19 -19.51 7.24
C GLY A 151 -0.83 -18.55 8.37
N TYR A 152 -1.73 -17.65 8.73
CA TYR A 152 -1.58 -16.67 9.81
C TYR A 152 -2.78 -16.73 10.76
N ASP A 153 -2.66 -16.09 11.91
CA ASP A 153 -3.76 -15.73 12.80
C ASP A 153 -4.02 -14.22 12.75
N THR A 154 -4.97 -13.74 13.54
CA THR A 154 -5.33 -12.31 13.57
C THR A 154 -4.23 -11.41 14.16
N LEU A 155 -3.25 -11.96 14.88
CA LEU A 155 -2.12 -11.21 15.42
C LEU A 155 -0.93 -11.17 14.44
N THR A 156 -0.85 -12.14 13.54
CA THR A 156 0.29 -12.34 12.64
C THR A 156 -0.03 -12.03 11.18
N ILE A 157 -1.31 -11.83 10.82
CA ILE A 157 -1.72 -11.53 9.41
C ILE A 157 -1.01 -10.32 8.81
N ALA A 158 -0.55 -9.38 9.63
CA ALA A 158 0.24 -8.25 9.19
C ALA A 158 1.55 -8.67 8.48
N CYS A 159 2.09 -9.87 8.82
CA CYS A 159 3.28 -10.43 8.18
C CYS A 159 3.08 -10.77 6.70
N MET A 160 1.84 -10.92 6.24
CA MET A 160 1.54 -11.17 4.84
C MET A 160 1.78 -9.95 3.94
N PHE A 161 1.81 -8.74 4.50
CA PHE A 161 1.87 -7.51 3.74
C PHE A 161 3.30 -6.98 3.68
N ILE A 162 3.97 -7.17 2.54
CA ILE A 162 5.29 -6.59 2.29
C ILE A 162 5.10 -5.17 1.71
N PRO A 163 5.70 -4.12 2.32
CA PRO A 163 5.54 -2.76 1.83
C PRO A 163 6.30 -2.55 0.53
N ASN A 164 5.58 -2.65 -0.56
CA ASN A 164 6.05 -2.39 -1.92
C ASN A 164 4.90 -1.84 -2.74
N THR A 165 5.16 -1.46 -3.99
CA THR A 165 4.15 -0.99 -4.93
C THR A 165 3.78 -2.12 -5.89
N TYR A 166 2.49 -2.39 -6.01
CA TYR A 166 1.93 -3.49 -6.78
C TYR A 166 0.92 -2.97 -7.80
N ASP A 167 1.08 -3.33 -9.05
CA ASP A 167 0.09 -3.03 -10.07
C ASP A 167 -1.08 -4.01 -9.98
N MET A 168 -2.30 -3.47 -9.90
CA MET A 168 -3.53 -4.24 -9.83
C MET A 168 -4.72 -3.47 -10.41
N TYR A 169 -5.75 -4.20 -10.81
CA TYR A 169 -6.97 -3.56 -11.28
C TYR A 169 -7.77 -2.99 -10.11
N TRP A 170 -8.35 -1.81 -10.32
CA TRP A 170 -9.14 -1.10 -9.32
C TRP A 170 -10.31 -1.92 -8.76
N ASN A 171 -10.96 -2.72 -9.62
CA ASN A 171 -12.08 -3.60 -9.27
C ASN A 171 -11.65 -5.02 -8.88
N ILE A 172 -10.41 -5.22 -8.41
CA ILE A 172 -9.97 -6.51 -7.90
C ILE A 172 -10.86 -6.94 -6.74
N SER A 173 -11.28 -8.21 -6.68
CA SER A 173 -12.05 -8.73 -5.55
C SER A 173 -11.17 -8.90 -4.31
N LEU A 174 -11.78 -8.90 -3.11
CA LEU A 174 -11.08 -9.09 -1.84
C LEU A 174 -10.23 -10.37 -1.83
N ASP A 175 -10.79 -11.49 -2.25
CA ASP A 175 -10.05 -12.77 -2.30
C ASP A 175 -8.82 -12.67 -3.20
N LYS A 176 -8.98 -12.13 -4.42
CA LYS A 176 -7.86 -11.95 -5.34
C LYS A 176 -6.81 -10.97 -4.81
N PHE A 177 -7.24 -9.94 -4.07
CA PHE A 177 -6.32 -9.02 -3.41
C PHE A 177 -5.49 -9.76 -2.35
N LEU A 178 -6.13 -10.52 -1.45
CA LEU A 178 -5.44 -11.29 -0.41
C LEU A 178 -4.54 -12.39 -1.01
N ASP A 179 -5.00 -13.11 -2.03
CA ASP A 179 -4.21 -14.10 -2.77
C ASP A 179 -2.97 -13.46 -3.41
N ARG A 180 -3.13 -12.24 -3.97
CA ARG A 180 -2.01 -11.48 -4.54
C ARG A 180 -1.02 -11.08 -3.44
N MET A 181 -1.47 -10.61 -2.29
CA MET A 181 -0.58 -10.25 -1.17
C MET A 181 0.17 -11.48 -0.65
N LYS A 182 -0.50 -12.63 -0.52
CA LYS A 182 0.17 -13.88 -0.14
C LYS A 182 1.24 -14.31 -1.15
N LYS A 183 0.93 -14.22 -2.45
CA LYS A 183 1.88 -14.54 -3.52
C LYS A 183 3.12 -13.63 -3.46
N GLU A 184 2.93 -12.33 -3.28
CA GLU A 184 4.04 -11.36 -3.19
C GLU A 184 4.87 -11.58 -1.92
N CYS A 185 4.22 -11.89 -0.79
CA CYS A 185 4.90 -12.28 0.44
C CYS A 185 5.76 -13.52 0.23
N SER A 186 5.19 -14.59 -0.37
CA SER A 186 5.95 -15.82 -0.66
C SER A 186 7.11 -15.58 -1.62
N GLY A 187 6.96 -14.68 -2.60
CA GLY A 187 8.04 -14.30 -3.50
C GLY A 187 9.13 -13.43 -2.84
N PHE A 188 8.76 -12.67 -1.82
CA PHE A 188 9.72 -11.87 -1.03
C PHE A 188 10.65 -12.76 -0.21
N TRP A 189 10.15 -13.86 0.36
CA TRP A 189 10.91 -14.82 1.14
C TRP A 189 11.70 -15.77 0.24
N THR A 190 12.80 -15.25 -0.33
CA THR A 190 13.75 -16.04 -1.11
C THR A 190 14.47 -17.06 -0.25
N GLU A 191 15.07 -18.07 -0.87
CA GLU A 191 15.88 -19.10 -0.17
C GLU A 191 16.97 -18.45 0.70
N ASP A 192 17.65 -17.41 0.20
CA ASP A 192 18.67 -16.66 0.98
C ASP A 192 18.08 -16.02 2.24
N ARG A 193 16.89 -15.37 2.14
CA ARG A 193 16.24 -14.76 3.31
C ARG A 193 15.78 -15.81 4.32
N LEU A 194 15.21 -16.90 3.83
CA LEU A 194 14.77 -18.01 4.69
C LEU A 194 15.96 -18.66 5.41
N GLN A 195 17.09 -18.85 4.72
CA GLN A 195 18.30 -19.40 5.32
C GLN A 195 18.85 -18.47 6.40
N LYS A 196 18.94 -17.16 6.14
CA LYS A 196 19.38 -16.16 7.14
C LYS A 196 18.47 -16.14 8.38
N ALA A 197 17.16 -16.24 8.19
CA ALA A 197 16.23 -16.34 9.30
C ALA A 197 16.44 -17.64 10.10
N ALA A 198 16.60 -18.77 9.41
CA ALA A 198 16.85 -20.06 10.04
C ALA A 198 18.17 -20.09 10.83
N ASP A 199 19.23 -19.46 10.34
CA ASP A 199 20.53 -19.31 11.04
C ASP A 199 20.38 -18.54 12.37
N MET A 200 19.38 -17.66 12.46
CA MET A 200 19.00 -16.98 13.70
C MET A 200 18.06 -17.81 14.61
N GLY A 201 17.56 -18.95 14.15
CA GLY A 201 16.49 -19.72 14.80
C GLY A 201 15.12 -19.04 14.65
N PHE A 202 14.93 -18.24 13.62
CA PHE A 202 13.70 -17.53 13.31
C PHE A 202 12.99 -18.16 12.11
N ASP A 203 11.69 -17.90 12.05
CA ASP A 203 10.84 -18.02 10.88
C ASP A 203 10.52 -16.62 10.32
N GLU A 204 9.69 -16.57 9.29
CA GLU A 204 9.22 -15.32 8.68
C GLU A 204 8.52 -14.41 9.70
N VAL A 205 7.64 -14.98 10.55
CA VAL A 205 6.86 -14.23 11.54
C VAL A 205 7.76 -13.61 12.61
N LYS A 206 8.70 -14.38 13.16
CA LYS A 206 9.67 -13.86 14.14
C LYS A 206 10.54 -12.77 13.56
N THR A 207 10.99 -12.94 12.32
CA THR A 207 11.83 -11.96 11.62
C THR A 207 11.06 -10.64 11.43
N ILE A 208 9.82 -10.69 10.92
CA ILE A 208 8.96 -9.51 10.74
C ILE A 208 8.60 -8.89 12.07
N THR A 209 8.34 -9.70 13.10
CA THR A 209 8.04 -9.19 14.44
C THR A 209 9.20 -8.39 15.01
N LEU A 210 10.43 -8.90 14.94
CA LEU A 210 11.61 -8.16 15.39
C LEU A 210 11.86 -6.90 14.51
N ALA A 211 11.70 -7.01 13.19
CA ALA A 211 11.85 -5.88 12.27
C ALA A 211 10.86 -4.75 12.59
N SER A 212 9.62 -5.11 12.99
CA SER A 212 8.61 -4.11 13.37
C SER A 212 8.99 -3.32 14.63
N ILE A 213 9.73 -3.94 15.56
CA ILE A 213 10.26 -3.29 16.75
C ILE A 213 11.43 -2.39 16.36
N VAL A 214 12.37 -2.89 15.58
CA VAL A 214 13.55 -2.13 15.11
C VAL A 214 13.13 -0.86 14.36
N ASP A 215 12.14 -0.95 13.49
CA ASP A 215 11.61 0.20 12.73
C ASP A 215 10.94 1.27 13.61
N GLU A 216 10.41 0.90 14.76
CA GLU A 216 9.83 1.84 15.72
C GLU A 216 10.89 2.47 16.65
N GLU A 217 12.07 1.86 16.79
CA GLU A 217 13.19 2.39 17.59
C GLU A 217 13.99 3.41 16.82
N THR A 218 14.28 3.15 15.54
CA THR A 218 15.09 4.05 14.74
C THR A 218 14.64 4.14 13.30
N THR A 219 14.62 5.35 12.77
CA THR A 219 14.40 5.62 11.34
C THR A 219 15.73 5.65 10.55
N ASN A 220 16.86 5.58 11.24
CA ASN A 220 18.18 5.58 10.61
C ASN A 220 18.54 4.20 10.07
N SER A 221 18.47 4.03 8.75
CA SER A 221 18.76 2.77 8.07
C SER A 221 20.15 2.21 8.40
N ALA A 222 21.15 3.06 8.59
CA ALA A 222 22.53 2.62 8.92
C ALA A 222 22.65 2.07 10.35
N GLU A 223 21.72 2.43 11.24
CA GLU A 223 21.73 2.00 12.64
C GLU A 223 20.86 0.74 12.88
N LYS A 224 19.85 0.50 12.06
CA LYS A 224 18.92 -0.63 12.22
C LYS A 224 19.63 -1.98 12.40
N PRO A 225 20.69 -2.34 11.66
CA PRO A 225 21.40 -3.61 11.87
C PRO A 225 22.05 -3.74 13.25
N MET A 226 22.52 -2.63 13.85
CA MET A 226 23.06 -2.58 15.21
C MET A 226 21.95 -2.77 16.25
N VAL A 227 20.82 -2.08 16.09
CA VAL A 227 19.64 -2.23 16.97
C VAL A 227 19.09 -3.65 16.89
N ALA A 228 19.01 -4.23 15.68
CA ALA A 228 18.58 -5.61 15.47
C ALA A 228 19.50 -6.59 16.20
N GLY A 229 20.82 -6.42 16.10
CA GLY A 229 21.80 -7.23 16.79
C GLY A 229 21.67 -7.14 18.33
N MET A 230 21.43 -5.96 18.88
CA MET A 230 21.21 -5.75 20.30
C MET A 230 19.96 -6.52 20.80
N TYR A 231 18.84 -6.40 20.09
CA TYR A 231 17.63 -7.15 20.45
C TYR A 231 17.80 -8.66 20.26
N TYR A 232 18.50 -9.10 19.22
CA TYR A 232 18.82 -10.51 19.03
C TYR A 232 19.66 -11.07 20.18
N ASN A 233 20.64 -10.32 20.68
CA ASN A 233 21.43 -10.71 21.85
C ASN A 233 20.58 -10.84 23.12
N ARG A 234 19.62 -9.92 23.34
CA ARG A 234 18.67 -10.04 24.45
C ARG A 234 17.82 -11.30 24.34
N LEU A 235 17.31 -11.61 23.14
CA LEU A 235 16.56 -12.86 22.91
C LEU A 235 17.40 -14.09 23.22
N LYS A 236 18.64 -14.16 22.75
CA LYS A 236 19.57 -15.29 23.03
C LYS A 236 19.90 -15.44 24.51
N SER A 237 19.97 -14.36 25.25
CA SER A 237 20.25 -14.38 26.69
C SER A 237 19.01 -14.48 27.58
N GLY A 238 17.82 -14.64 26.99
CA GLY A 238 16.55 -14.71 27.74
C GLY A 238 16.16 -13.39 28.44
N MET A 239 16.77 -12.27 28.05
CA MET A 239 16.43 -10.95 28.58
C MET A 239 15.11 -10.45 27.98
N PRO A 240 14.28 -9.75 28.77
CA PRO A 240 13.13 -9.00 28.23
C PRO A 240 13.61 -7.96 27.21
N LEU A 241 12.85 -7.76 26.11
CA LEU A 241 13.23 -6.78 25.10
C LEU A 241 13.12 -5.34 25.62
N GLN A 242 12.13 -5.05 26.47
CA GLN A 242 11.90 -3.73 27.08
C GLN A 242 11.84 -2.62 26.01
N ALA A 243 11.12 -2.89 24.93
CA ALA A 243 10.95 -1.98 23.82
C ALA A 243 9.71 -1.09 24.05
N ASP A 244 9.90 0.21 24.23
CA ASP A 244 8.85 1.20 24.48
C ASP A 244 7.74 1.16 23.39
N PRO A 245 8.02 0.97 22.11
CA PRO A 245 7.00 0.86 21.07
C PRO A 245 5.97 -0.25 21.33
N THR A 246 6.37 -1.35 21.97
CA THR A 246 5.46 -2.45 22.31
C THR A 246 4.43 -2.05 23.38
N ILE A 247 4.77 -1.11 24.27
CA ILE A 247 3.83 -0.54 25.23
C ILE A 247 2.81 0.36 24.53
N LYS A 248 3.26 1.23 23.60
CA LYS A 248 2.34 2.04 22.78
C LYS A 248 1.35 1.18 22.01
N PHE A 249 1.82 0.08 21.45
CA PHE A 249 0.98 -0.88 20.73
C PHE A 249 0.01 -1.60 21.68
N ALA A 250 0.47 -2.05 22.83
CA ALA A 250 -0.37 -2.70 23.87
C ALA A 250 -1.49 -1.79 24.37
N LEU A 251 -1.22 -0.50 24.53
CA LEU A 251 -2.18 0.52 24.93
C LEU A 251 -3.04 1.03 23.77
N LYS A 252 -2.68 0.71 22.51
CA LYS A 252 -3.27 1.27 21.29
C LYS A 252 -3.22 2.81 21.25
N ASP A 253 -2.23 3.40 21.93
CA ASP A 253 -2.00 4.84 21.95
C ASP A 253 -0.62 5.18 21.35
N PHE A 254 -0.65 5.54 20.07
CA PHE A 254 0.53 5.88 19.29
C PHE A 254 0.91 7.37 19.39
N SER A 255 0.13 8.17 20.12
CA SER A 255 0.39 9.59 20.35
C SER A 255 1.36 9.83 21.51
N LEU A 256 1.59 8.81 22.34
CA LEU A 256 2.48 8.86 23.49
C LEU A 256 3.92 9.23 23.07
N LYS A 257 4.40 10.35 23.57
CA LYS A 257 5.81 10.77 23.36
C LYS A 257 6.76 10.15 24.39
N ARG A 258 6.26 9.80 25.56
CA ARG A 258 7.01 9.23 26.68
C ARG A 258 6.22 8.09 27.33
N ILE A 259 6.91 7.01 27.66
CA ILE A 259 6.36 5.90 28.45
C ILE A 259 6.67 6.17 29.92
N TYR A 260 5.63 6.18 30.75
CA TYR A 260 5.75 6.36 32.19
C TYR A 260 5.74 5.00 32.90
N HIS A 261 6.33 4.95 34.09
CA HIS A 261 6.51 3.71 34.86
C HIS A 261 5.19 2.94 35.10
N ASN A 262 4.08 3.64 35.35
CA ASN A 262 2.76 3.04 35.53
C ASN A 262 2.25 2.33 34.24
N MET A 263 2.70 2.74 33.07
CA MET A 263 2.31 2.12 31.79
C MET A 263 3.02 0.79 31.55
N LEU A 264 4.20 0.58 32.18
CA LEU A 264 4.98 -0.66 32.03
C LEU A 264 4.28 -1.88 32.64
N SER A 265 3.26 -1.66 33.47
CA SER A 265 2.47 -2.72 34.11
C SER A 265 1.29 -3.21 33.27
N VAL A 266 1.05 -2.65 32.07
CA VAL A 266 -0.08 -3.05 31.20
C VAL A 266 -0.09 -4.57 30.97
N ASN A 267 -1.26 -5.20 31.22
CA ASN A 267 -1.43 -6.63 31.03
C ASN A 267 -1.75 -6.92 29.54
N SER A 268 -0.71 -7.17 28.76
CA SER A 268 -0.81 -7.47 27.33
C SER A 268 0.30 -8.45 26.94
N PRO A 269 0.02 -9.43 26.05
CA PRO A 269 1.07 -10.30 25.53
C PRO A 269 2.13 -9.54 24.70
N PHE A 270 1.80 -8.34 24.23
CA PHE A 270 2.74 -7.45 23.55
C PHE A 270 3.67 -6.69 24.49
N ASN A 271 3.44 -6.71 25.80
CA ASN A 271 4.28 -6.00 26.76
C ASN A 271 5.63 -6.70 26.97
N THR A 272 6.66 -6.24 26.28
CA THR A 272 8.03 -6.80 26.34
C THR A 272 8.83 -6.40 27.57
N TYR A 273 8.24 -5.65 28.52
CA TYR A 273 8.77 -5.43 29.86
C TYR A 273 8.40 -6.54 30.84
N ARG A 274 7.26 -7.19 30.60
CA ARG A 274 6.72 -8.27 31.45
C ARG A 274 6.92 -9.66 30.88
N ASN A 275 6.91 -9.76 29.54
CA ASN A 275 7.05 -11.01 28.84
C ASN A 275 8.43 -11.08 28.18
N THR A 276 9.14 -12.18 28.38
CA THR A 276 10.40 -12.48 27.69
C THR A 276 10.13 -13.00 26.29
N GLY A 277 11.11 -12.83 25.40
CA GLY A 277 10.98 -13.24 23.99
C GLY A 277 10.32 -12.18 23.12
N LEU A 278 9.97 -12.58 21.90
CA LEU A 278 9.22 -11.73 20.98
C LEU A 278 7.74 -11.66 21.38
N PRO A 279 7.05 -10.54 21.11
CA PRO A 279 5.59 -10.50 21.21
C PRO A 279 4.95 -11.48 20.21
N PRO A 280 3.64 -11.79 20.35
CA PRO A 280 2.97 -12.81 19.54
C PRO A 280 2.88 -12.47 18.05
N GLY A 281 3.13 -11.23 17.67
CA GLY A 281 3.12 -10.76 16.29
C GLY A 281 3.72 -9.36 16.15
N PRO A 282 3.83 -8.84 14.92
CA PRO A 282 4.43 -7.54 14.68
C PRO A 282 3.56 -6.39 15.21
N ILE A 283 4.20 -5.30 15.62
CA ILE A 283 3.54 -4.08 16.12
C ILE A 283 3.31 -3.05 15.01
N ARG A 284 3.74 -3.37 13.80
CA ARG A 284 3.46 -2.66 12.53
C ARG A 284 3.85 -3.54 11.35
N ILE A 285 3.41 -3.17 10.15
CA ILE A 285 4.05 -3.64 8.91
C ILE A 285 5.41 -2.96 8.82
N PRO A 286 6.55 -3.69 8.93
CA PRO A 286 7.88 -3.10 8.90
C PRO A 286 8.29 -2.75 7.48
N THR A 287 9.27 -1.87 7.33
CA THR A 287 9.91 -1.60 6.05
C THR A 287 10.73 -2.80 5.57
N ILE A 288 10.93 -2.94 4.25
CA ILE A 288 11.87 -3.95 3.70
C ILE A 288 13.27 -3.76 4.30
N ASP A 289 13.71 -2.52 4.44
CA ASP A 289 14.97 -2.15 5.09
C ASP A 289 15.05 -2.64 6.55
N GLY A 290 13.94 -2.57 7.30
CA GLY A 290 13.86 -3.12 8.65
C GLY A 290 13.97 -4.64 8.68
N ILE A 291 13.33 -5.33 7.74
CA ILE A 291 13.44 -6.80 7.60
C ILE A 291 14.87 -7.20 7.23
N ASP A 292 15.45 -6.53 6.23
CA ASP A 292 16.82 -6.81 5.78
C ASP A 292 17.85 -6.47 6.87
N ALA A 293 17.60 -5.46 7.71
CA ALA A 293 18.44 -5.13 8.86
C ALA A 293 18.44 -6.23 9.94
N VAL A 294 17.32 -6.91 10.16
CA VAL A 294 17.25 -8.08 11.05
C VAL A 294 18.03 -9.25 10.46
N LEU A 295 17.79 -9.58 9.19
CA LEU A 295 18.45 -10.71 8.50
C LEU A 295 19.95 -10.52 8.34
N ASN A 296 20.42 -9.27 8.30
CA ASN A 296 21.83 -8.91 8.17
C ASN A 296 22.32 -8.11 9.38
N HIS A 297 21.82 -8.44 10.58
CA HIS A 297 22.20 -7.75 11.80
C HIS A 297 23.70 -7.80 12.05
N VAL A 298 24.24 -6.74 12.65
CA VAL A 298 25.66 -6.70 13.01
C VAL A 298 25.91 -7.58 14.23
N ALA A 299 26.88 -8.48 14.12
CA ALA A 299 27.33 -9.32 15.23
C ALA A 299 28.14 -8.46 16.23
N HIS A 300 27.68 -8.38 17.46
CA HIS A 300 28.33 -7.69 18.60
C HIS A 300 27.78 -8.22 19.92
N ASP A 301 28.29 -7.72 21.06
CA ASP A 301 27.87 -8.18 22.39
C ASP A 301 26.99 -7.13 23.14
N TYR A 302 26.50 -6.12 22.47
CA TYR A 302 25.68 -5.09 23.14
C TYR A 302 24.32 -5.65 23.57
N LEU A 303 23.89 -5.24 24.77
CA LEU A 303 22.63 -5.60 25.39
C LEU A 303 21.77 -4.36 25.69
N TYR A 304 22.35 -3.17 25.65
CA TYR A 304 21.70 -1.92 26.02
C TYR A 304 21.95 -0.85 24.96
N MET A 305 21.01 0.06 24.83
CA MET A 305 21.15 1.29 24.04
C MET A 305 20.46 2.46 24.72
N CYS A 306 20.91 3.67 24.48
CA CYS A 306 20.20 4.91 24.83
C CYS A 306 20.54 5.99 23.81
N ALA A 307 19.67 6.98 23.66
CA ALA A 307 19.90 8.08 22.73
C ALA A 307 21.24 8.78 23.00
N LYS A 308 21.93 9.21 21.94
CA LYS A 308 23.18 9.95 22.04
C LYS A 308 22.96 11.37 22.55
N GLU A 309 23.91 11.85 23.32
CA GLU A 309 23.94 13.18 23.90
C GLU A 309 24.12 14.31 22.88
N ASP A 310 24.53 13.99 21.64
CA ASP A 310 24.69 14.95 20.54
C ASP A 310 23.38 15.25 19.81
N PHE A 311 22.31 14.52 20.13
CA PHE A 311 20.97 14.60 19.50
C PHE A 311 20.98 14.31 18.01
N SER A 312 21.92 13.49 17.54
CA SER A 312 22.00 13.01 16.14
C SER A 312 20.84 12.10 15.73
N GLY A 313 20.01 11.69 16.68
CA GLY A 313 18.95 10.68 16.43
C GLY A 313 19.48 9.26 16.38
N THR A 314 20.74 9.04 16.82
CA THR A 314 21.37 7.73 16.94
C THR A 314 21.54 7.34 18.43
N HIS A 315 22.02 6.11 18.68
CA HIS A 315 22.15 5.54 20.02
C HIS A 315 23.61 5.26 20.40
N ASN A 316 23.88 5.35 21.70
CA ASN A 316 25.04 4.76 22.33
C ASN A 316 24.69 3.34 22.75
N PHE A 317 25.48 2.37 22.32
CA PHE A 317 25.32 0.97 22.69
C PHE A 317 26.25 0.61 23.84
N ALA A 318 25.85 -0.35 24.70
CA ALA A 318 26.59 -0.79 25.84
C ALA A 318 26.45 -2.31 26.05
N LYS A 319 27.51 -2.96 26.54
CA LYS A 319 27.54 -4.39 26.88
C LYS A 319 26.99 -4.63 28.28
N THR A 320 27.29 -3.74 29.21
CA THR A 320 26.92 -3.85 30.62
C THR A 320 25.92 -2.77 31.03
N TYR A 321 25.18 -3.06 32.11
CA TYR A 321 24.26 -2.08 32.67
C TYR A 321 24.97 -0.82 33.21
N ASP A 322 26.19 -0.99 33.78
CA ASP A 322 26.96 0.13 34.28
C ASP A 322 27.43 1.08 33.14
N GLU A 323 27.81 0.54 31.99
CA GLU A 323 28.08 1.34 30.77
C GLU A 323 26.87 2.06 30.30
N HIS A 324 25.70 1.38 30.29
CA HIS A 324 24.43 1.98 29.91
C HIS A 324 24.07 3.16 30.82
N LEU A 325 24.19 3.01 32.14
CA LEU A 325 23.94 4.09 33.10
C LEU A 325 24.83 5.31 32.83
N LYS A 326 26.14 5.11 32.56
CA LYS A 326 27.04 6.20 32.19
C LYS A 326 26.60 6.93 30.93
N ASN A 327 26.15 6.19 29.91
CA ASN A 327 25.61 6.78 28.67
C ASN A 327 24.30 7.51 28.89
N ALA A 328 23.38 6.95 29.68
CA ALA A 328 22.12 7.57 30.05
C ALA A 328 22.32 8.87 30.86
N GLU A 329 23.33 8.90 31.75
CA GLU A 329 23.71 10.10 32.48
C GLU A 329 24.24 11.22 31.57
N LYS A 330 25.08 10.88 30.57
CA LYS A 330 25.55 11.87 29.56
C LYS A 330 24.37 12.48 28.82
N TYR A 331 23.43 11.63 28.35
CA TYR A 331 22.24 12.08 27.65
C TYR A 331 21.36 12.99 28.54
N SER A 332 21.13 12.59 29.80
CA SER A 332 20.36 13.38 30.76
C SER A 332 20.99 14.76 31.03
N ARG A 333 22.33 14.80 31.17
CA ARG A 333 23.08 16.07 31.33
C ARG A 333 22.92 16.96 30.10
N ALA A 334 22.98 16.39 28.90
CA ALA A 334 22.79 17.14 27.66
C ALA A 334 21.37 17.70 27.49
N LEU A 335 20.33 16.93 27.90
CA LEU A 335 18.95 17.42 27.96
C LEU A 335 18.80 18.61 28.93
N ASN A 336 19.36 18.48 30.15
CA ASN A 336 19.30 19.54 31.15
C ASN A 336 20.00 20.82 30.68
N ALA A 337 21.16 20.69 30.01
CA ALA A 337 21.87 21.83 29.45
C ALA A 337 21.08 22.59 28.37
N ARG A 338 20.15 21.92 27.69
CA ARG A 338 19.23 22.50 26.69
C ARG A 338 17.88 22.92 27.29
N GLY A 339 17.65 22.77 28.59
CA GLY A 339 16.37 23.09 29.23
C GLY A 339 15.20 22.19 28.82
N ILE A 340 15.49 21.02 28.24
CA ILE A 340 14.48 20.04 27.83
C ILE A 340 14.17 19.15 29.06
N LYS A 341 12.95 19.26 29.57
CA LYS A 341 12.47 18.46 30.72
C LYS A 341 11.66 17.26 30.27
#